data_d9f5523f100226b1a62b3473a528ddf7
#
_entry.id   d9f5523f100226b1a62b3473a528ddf7
#
_cell.length_a   1.000
_cell.length_b   1.000
_cell.length_c   1.000
_cell.angle_alpha   90.00
_cell.angle_beta   90.00
_cell.angle_gamma   90.00
#
_symmetry.space_group_name_H-M   'P 1'
#
loop_
_entity.id
_entity.type
_entity.pdbx_description
1 polymer ?
#
loop_
_entity_poly.entity_id
_entity_poly.type
_entity_poly.pdbx_seq_one_letter_code
_entity_poly.pdbx_strand_id
1 'polypeptide(L)'
;KALVVTVAVIAIIAVVGSSLAWFVTQASKSQSFILSGIKASATVYFANNKRDVDAEKFKDENGLYTLSLNKDDENYIGKLKVIVHRSGAAYCLRVKTAFEWQLADSSITKFTTNVPYVFNEEWYDNRSTDYCVYFMGGDRSGKAKSDTLYLISNFDESKFDVSDVEAGTTVKALIEVDAVQTNRYPQLWNIEKLPWE
;
A
#
# COMPACT_ATOMS: atom_id res chain seq x y z
N LYS A 1 -31.37 -10.94 25.62
CA LYS A 1 -30.12 -10.12 25.70
C LYS A 1 -28.93 -10.83 24.98
N ALA A 2 -28.74 -12.14 25.15
CA ALA A 2 -27.67 -12.91 24.48
C ALA A 2 -27.76 -12.83 22.95
N LEU A 3 -28.98 -12.98 22.38
CA LEU A 3 -29.19 -12.94 20.91
C LEU A 3 -28.76 -11.61 20.28
N VAL A 4 -29.00 -10.47 20.94
CA VAL A 4 -28.62 -9.15 20.46
C VAL A 4 -27.11 -8.98 20.44
N VAL A 5 -26.40 -9.50 21.44
CA VAL A 5 -24.96 -9.49 21.53
C VAL A 5 -24.34 -10.35 20.42
N THR A 6 -24.90 -11.54 20.18
CA THR A 6 -24.44 -12.44 19.12
C THR A 6 -24.61 -11.82 17.73
N VAL A 7 -25.75 -11.17 17.45
CA VAL A 7 -26.00 -10.50 16.19
C VAL A 7 -25.06 -9.30 16.00
N ALA A 8 -24.79 -8.54 17.06
CA ALA A 8 -23.85 -7.42 17.01
C ALA A 8 -22.41 -7.88 16.73
N VAL A 9 -21.97 -8.97 17.37
CA VAL A 9 -20.63 -9.56 17.13
C VAL A 9 -20.50 -10.07 15.70
N ILE A 10 -21.52 -10.78 15.17
CA ILE A 10 -21.53 -11.24 13.78
C ILE A 10 -21.51 -10.06 12.79
N ALA A 11 -22.25 -8.98 13.09
CA ALA A 11 -22.25 -7.79 12.25
C ALA A 11 -20.88 -7.08 12.22
N ILE A 12 -20.19 -7.01 13.36
CA ILE A 12 -18.84 -6.44 13.47
C ILE A 12 -17.84 -7.31 12.67
N ILE A 13 -17.88 -8.63 12.82
CA ILE A 13 -17.01 -9.55 12.07
C ILE A 13 -17.28 -9.44 10.56
N ALA A 14 -18.53 -9.30 10.14
CA ALA A 14 -18.90 -9.13 8.74
C ALA A 14 -18.38 -7.79 8.16
N VAL A 15 -18.41 -6.71 8.94
CA VAL A 15 -17.90 -5.39 8.51
C VAL A 15 -16.36 -5.39 8.41
N VAL A 16 -15.68 -5.97 9.37
CA VAL A 16 -14.21 -6.07 9.39
C VAL A 16 -13.72 -7.03 8.31
N GLY A 17 -14.34 -8.19 8.15
CA GLY A 17 -13.99 -9.15 7.10
C GLY A 17 -14.29 -8.66 5.69
N SER A 18 -15.29 -7.78 5.51
CA SER A 18 -15.64 -7.23 4.19
C SER A 18 -14.66 -6.16 3.70
N SER A 19 -13.93 -5.48 4.58
CA SER A 19 -13.03 -4.41 4.17
C SER A 19 -11.78 -4.94 3.47
N LEU A 20 -11.12 -5.97 3.99
CA LEU A 20 -9.97 -6.57 3.27
C LEU A 20 -10.42 -7.35 2.04
N ALA A 21 -11.52 -8.11 2.14
CA ALA A 21 -12.11 -8.77 0.98
C ALA A 21 -12.49 -7.77 -0.12
N TRP A 22 -12.92 -6.56 0.25
CA TRP A 22 -13.15 -5.48 -0.69
C TRP A 22 -11.85 -4.99 -1.33
N PHE A 23 -10.77 -4.78 -0.52
CA PHE A 23 -9.44 -4.39 -1.02
C PHE A 23 -8.83 -5.48 -1.90
N VAL A 24 -8.86 -6.74 -1.49
CA VAL A 24 -8.36 -7.88 -2.28
C VAL A 24 -9.18 -8.05 -3.57
N THR A 25 -10.50 -7.87 -3.51
CA THR A 25 -11.36 -7.92 -4.71
C THR A 25 -11.09 -6.75 -5.64
N GLN A 26 -10.76 -5.58 -5.14
CA GLN A 26 -10.33 -4.45 -5.96
C GLN A 26 -8.92 -4.68 -6.54
N ALA A 27 -7.98 -5.19 -5.75
CA ALA A 27 -6.64 -5.55 -6.21
C ALA A 27 -6.67 -6.62 -7.31
N SER A 28 -7.51 -7.64 -7.16
CA SER A 28 -7.69 -8.69 -8.20
C SER A 28 -8.45 -8.21 -9.44
N LYS A 29 -9.20 -7.11 -9.34
CA LYS A 29 -9.89 -6.46 -10.47
C LYS A 29 -9.10 -5.36 -11.14
N SER A 30 -8.02 -4.88 -10.54
CA SER A 30 -7.06 -4.01 -11.20
C SER A 30 -6.20 -4.83 -12.17
N GLN A 31 -6.87 -5.56 -13.09
CA GLN A 31 -6.23 -5.91 -14.34
C GLN A 31 -5.71 -4.60 -14.91
N SER A 32 -4.39 -4.57 -15.13
CA SER A 32 -3.73 -3.49 -15.84
C SER A 32 -4.56 -3.14 -17.08
N PHE A 33 -5.39 -2.11 -16.99
CA PHE A 33 -5.98 -1.51 -18.15
C PHE A 33 -4.83 -0.91 -18.94
N ILE A 34 -4.27 -1.70 -19.84
CA ILE A 34 -3.33 -1.25 -20.86
C ILE A 34 -4.13 -0.39 -21.83
N LEU A 35 -4.58 0.76 -21.38
CA LEU A 35 -5.09 1.82 -22.22
C LEU A 35 -3.87 2.58 -22.74
N SER A 36 -3.46 2.21 -23.95
CA SER A 36 -2.53 2.95 -24.80
C SER A 36 -1.20 3.39 -24.16
N GLY A 37 -0.32 2.43 -23.92
CA GLY A 37 1.11 2.76 -23.80
C GLY A 37 1.60 3.24 -22.43
N ILE A 38 0.79 3.23 -21.37
CA ILE A 38 1.25 3.47 -20.01
C ILE A 38 1.44 2.13 -19.30
N LYS A 39 2.64 1.92 -18.73
CA LYS A 39 2.95 0.77 -17.89
C LYS A 39 3.49 1.26 -16.56
N ALA A 40 2.98 0.72 -15.48
CA ALA A 40 3.50 0.95 -14.14
C ALA A 40 3.58 -0.37 -13.38
N SER A 41 4.63 -0.54 -12.58
CA SER A 41 4.82 -1.69 -11.71
C SER A 41 5.62 -1.27 -10.48
N ALA A 42 5.51 -2.04 -9.40
CA ALA A 42 6.35 -1.86 -8.22
C ALA A 42 7.32 -3.03 -8.07
N THR A 43 8.53 -2.72 -7.61
CA THR A 43 9.46 -3.67 -7.00
C THR A 43 9.49 -3.39 -5.51
N VAL A 44 9.14 -4.39 -4.72
CA VAL A 44 9.11 -4.29 -3.25
C VAL A 44 10.28 -5.12 -2.70
N TYR A 45 11.02 -4.55 -1.76
CA TYR A 45 12.15 -5.23 -1.13
C TYR A 45 12.37 -4.74 0.31
N PHE A 46 13.17 -5.48 1.07
CA PHE A 46 13.61 -5.09 2.40
C PHE A 46 15.09 -4.71 2.35
N ALA A 47 15.40 -3.46 2.73
CA ALA A 47 16.77 -2.98 2.79
C ALA A 47 17.50 -3.61 3.98
N ASN A 48 18.54 -4.37 3.73
CA ASN A 48 19.39 -5.01 4.75
C ASN A 48 20.86 -4.67 4.52
N ASN A 49 21.60 -4.54 5.61
CA ASN A 49 23.02 -4.08 5.59
C ASN A 49 23.94 -4.92 4.70
N LYS A 50 23.65 -6.21 4.53
CA LYS A 50 24.50 -7.13 3.73
C LYS A 50 23.99 -7.29 2.30
N ARG A 51 22.69 -7.38 2.12
CA ARG A 51 22.05 -7.57 0.84
C ARG A 51 20.55 -7.31 0.98
N ASP A 52 19.98 -6.56 0.06
CA ASP A 52 18.53 -6.38 -0.04
C ASP A 52 17.83 -7.72 -0.26
N VAL A 53 16.68 -7.84 0.38
CA VAL A 53 15.88 -9.07 0.36
C VAL A 53 14.63 -8.82 -0.47
N ASP A 54 14.43 -9.62 -1.51
CA ASP A 54 13.24 -9.59 -2.35
C ASP A 54 11.99 -9.89 -1.50
N ALA A 55 11.02 -8.98 -1.52
CA ALA A 55 9.80 -9.13 -0.75
C ALA A 55 8.83 -10.16 -1.33
N GLU A 56 8.99 -10.59 -2.58
CA GLU A 56 8.10 -11.59 -3.20
C GLU A 56 8.08 -12.93 -2.43
N LYS A 57 9.18 -13.27 -1.72
CA LYS A 57 9.21 -14.47 -0.86
C LYS A 57 8.33 -14.38 0.40
N PHE A 58 7.88 -13.17 0.75
CA PHE A 58 6.97 -12.91 1.88
C PHE A 58 5.55 -12.55 1.42
N LYS A 59 5.28 -12.70 0.14
CA LYS A 59 3.98 -12.44 -0.46
C LYS A 59 3.11 -13.68 -0.41
N ASP A 60 1.88 -13.52 0.05
CA ASP A 60 0.91 -14.61 0.08
C ASP A 60 0.15 -14.76 -1.25
N GLU A 61 -0.72 -15.78 -1.33
CA GLU A 61 -1.54 -16.06 -2.50
C GLU A 61 -2.53 -14.94 -2.88
N ASN A 62 -2.85 -14.05 -1.93
CA ASN A 62 -3.69 -12.88 -2.13
C ASN A 62 -2.89 -11.65 -2.58
N GLY A 63 -1.57 -11.77 -2.73
CA GLY A 63 -0.69 -10.68 -3.12
C GLY A 63 -0.31 -9.73 -1.98
N LEU A 64 -0.55 -10.10 -0.72
CA LEU A 64 -0.22 -9.31 0.45
C LEU A 64 1.18 -9.69 0.97
N TYR A 65 1.99 -8.68 1.26
CA TYR A 65 3.31 -8.86 1.86
C TYR A 65 3.18 -9.04 3.38
N THR A 66 3.85 -10.04 3.93
CA THR A 66 3.94 -10.25 5.37
C THR A 66 5.15 -9.50 5.92
N LEU A 67 4.92 -8.57 6.84
CA LEU A 67 5.93 -7.75 7.50
C LEU A 67 6.05 -8.18 8.96
N SER A 68 7.29 -8.25 9.45
CA SER A 68 7.58 -8.48 10.87
C SER A 68 7.65 -7.18 11.66
N LEU A 69 7.31 -7.24 12.93
CA LEU A 69 7.50 -6.16 13.90
C LEU A 69 8.85 -6.29 14.64
N ASN A 70 9.54 -7.42 14.49
CA ASN A 70 10.85 -7.62 15.07
C ASN A 70 11.94 -7.04 14.16
N LYS A 71 12.75 -6.12 14.70
CA LYS A 71 13.83 -5.41 13.99
C LYS A 71 14.92 -6.32 13.42
N ASP A 72 15.12 -7.49 14.04
CA ASP A 72 16.15 -8.44 13.63
C ASP A 72 15.73 -9.24 12.38
N ASP A 73 14.45 -9.32 12.09
CA ASP A 73 13.92 -10.07 10.96
C ASP A 73 14.26 -9.40 9.61
N GLU A 74 14.45 -10.24 8.58
CA GLU A 74 14.74 -9.77 7.23
C GLU A 74 13.62 -8.90 6.66
N ASN A 75 12.36 -9.25 6.99
CA ASN A 75 11.14 -8.59 6.55
C ASN A 75 10.58 -7.59 7.58
N TYR A 76 11.43 -7.02 8.43
CA TYR A 76 11.02 -6.00 9.37
C TYR A 76 10.34 -4.82 8.64
N ILE A 77 9.21 -4.37 9.16
CA ILE A 77 8.39 -3.29 8.57
C ILE A 77 9.20 -2.01 8.28
N GLY A 78 10.15 -1.65 9.14
CA GLY A 78 11.01 -0.49 8.96
C GLY A 78 12.04 -0.62 7.83
N LYS A 79 12.29 -1.83 7.34
CA LYS A 79 13.19 -2.10 6.22
C LYS A 79 12.51 -2.05 4.85
N LEU A 80 11.18 -1.93 4.82
CA LEU A 80 10.41 -1.94 3.58
C LEU A 80 10.81 -0.79 2.66
N LYS A 81 11.06 -1.10 1.41
CA LYS A 81 11.31 -0.16 0.32
C LYS A 81 10.47 -0.53 -0.90
N VAL A 82 10.05 0.49 -1.62
CA VAL A 82 9.25 0.35 -2.83
C VAL A 82 9.86 1.21 -3.93
N ILE A 83 10.16 0.57 -5.05
CA ILE A 83 10.59 1.23 -6.29
C ILE A 83 9.44 1.13 -7.29
N VAL A 84 9.00 2.25 -7.81
CA VAL A 84 7.98 2.31 -8.85
C VAL A 84 8.64 2.51 -10.20
N HIS A 85 8.42 1.59 -11.11
CA HIS A 85 8.84 1.67 -12.50
C HIS A 85 7.68 2.10 -13.36
N ARG A 86 7.89 3.07 -14.21
CA ARG A 86 6.88 3.53 -15.14
C ARG A 86 7.43 3.78 -16.54
N SER A 87 6.57 3.63 -17.52
CA SER A 87 6.88 4.04 -18.91
C SER A 87 5.59 4.46 -19.61
N GLY A 88 5.70 5.38 -20.56
CA GLY A 88 4.58 5.83 -21.37
C GLY A 88 4.42 7.34 -21.41
N ALA A 89 3.32 7.79 -22.03
CA ALA A 89 2.98 9.20 -22.20
C ALA A 89 2.43 9.83 -20.89
N ALA A 90 1.99 11.10 -20.97
CA ALA A 90 1.45 11.87 -19.85
C ALA A 90 0.48 11.09 -18.97
N TYR A 91 0.76 11.03 -17.68
CA TYR A 91 0.08 10.14 -16.71
C TYR A 91 0.00 10.80 -15.33
N CYS A 92 -0.99 10.35 -14.57
CA CYS A 92 -1.02 10.46 -13.12
C CYS A 92 -0.71 9.08 -12.54
N LEU A 93 0.01 9.06 -11.42
CA LEU A 93 0.49 7.85 -10.76
C LEU A 93 0.18 7.94 -9.27
N ARG A 94 -0.33 6.85 -8.72
CA ARG A 94 -0.48 6.68 -7.27
C ARG A 94 -0.09 5.28 -6.85
N VAL A 95 0.28 5.14 -5.59
CA VAL A 95 0.51 3.86 -4.94
C VAL A 95 -0.48 3.71 -3.81
N LYS A 96 -1.34 2.71 -3.87
CA LYS A 96 -2.18 2.33 -2.75
C LYS A 96 -1.36 1.55 -1.75
N THR A 97 -1.47 1.91 -0.48
CA THR A 97 -0.81 1.22 0.62
C THR A 97 -1.81 1.03 1.74
N ALA A 98 -2.10 -0.22 2.08
CA ALA A 98 -2.95 -0.55 3.22
C ALA A 98 -2.24 -1.57 4.10
N PHE A 99 -2.38 -1.42 5.40
CA PHE A 99 -1.73 -2.27 6.39
C PHE A 99 -2.76 -2.86 7.35
N GLU A 100 -2.65 -4.15 7.59
CA GLU A 100 -3.52 -4.90 8.47
C GLU A 100 -2.68 -5.64 9.51
N TRP A 101 -3.01 -5.45 10.77
CA TRP A 101 -2.36 -6.14 11.88
C TRP A 101 -3.09 -7.45 12.15
N GLN A 102 -2.35 -8.53 12.12
CA GLN A 102 -2.88 -9.88 12.20
C GLN A 102 -2.21 -10.64 13.35
N LEU A 103 -3.01 -11.19 14.26
CA LEU A 103 -2.53 -12.07 15.33
C LEU A 103 -2.07 -13.42 14.78
N ALA A 104 -1.41 -14.21 15.63
CA ALA A 104 -0.91 -15.53 15.28
C ALA A 104 -2.05 -16.51 14.87
N ASP A 105 -3.27 -16.31 15.34
CA ASP A 105 -4.45 -17.08 14.96
C ASP A 105 -5.13 -16.57 13.66
N SER A 106 -4.49 -15.65 12.97
CA SER A 106 -4.96 -14.97 11.77
C SER A 106 -6.16 -14.02 11.98
N SER A 107 -6.55 -13.75 13.24
CA SER A 107 -7.57 -12.72 13.51
C SER A 107 -7.03 -11.33 13.25
N ILE A 108 -7.86 -10.48 12.65
CA ILE A 108 -7.50 -9.09 12.32
C ILE A 108 -7.77 -8.23 13.55
N THR A 109 -6.76 -7.50 14.00
CA THR A 109 -6.89 -6.64 15.17
C THR A 109 -7.00 -5.17 14.81
N LYS A 110 -6.39 -4.73 13.71
CA LYS A 110 -6.30 -3.31 13.39
C LYS A 110 -5.98 -3.07 11.92
N PHE A 111 -6.72 -2.15 11.30
CA PHE A 111 -6.30 -1.49 10.07
C PHE A 111 -5.61 -0.18 10.37
N THR A 112 -4.56 0.17 9.63
CA THR A 112 -3.89 1.45 9.80
C THR A 112 -3.37 2.01 8.48
N THR A 113 -3.49 3.31 8.34
CA THR A 113 -2.79 4.10 7.32
C THR A 113 -1.54 4.76 7.90
N ASN A 114 -1.38 4.72 9.23
CA ASN A 114 -0.40 5.52 9.96
C ASN A 114 0.91 4.78 10.26
N VAL A 115 1.32 3.85 9.39
CA VAL A 115 2.70 3.35 9.44
C VAL A 115 3.62 4.53 9.11
N PRO A 116 4.61 4.86 9.99
CA PRO A 116 5.34 6.13 9.91
C PRO A 116 6.43 6.11 8.84
N TYR A 117 6.07 5.79 7.63
CA TYR A 117 6.95 5.95 6.47
C TYR A 117 7.08 7.42 6.11
N VAL A 118 8.30 7.82 5.82
CA VAL A 118 8.63 9.10 5.20
C VAL A 118 8.79 8.84 3.71
N PHE A 119 7.98 9.52 2.90
CA PHE A 119 8.05 9.40 1.43
C PHE A 119 9.09 10.39 0.86
N ASN A 120 9.59 10.11 -0.33
CA ASN A 120 10.41 11.06 -1.04
C ASN A 120 9.60 12.32 -1.40
N GLU A 121 10.26 13.45 -1.55
CA GLU A 121 9.66 14.77 -1.76
C GLU A 121 8.75 14.89 -3.00
N GLU A 122 8.93 14.01 -3.96
CA GLU A 122 8.09 13.95 -5.18
C GLU A 122 6.73 13.28 -4.94
N TRP A 123 6.48 12.77 -3.71
CA TRP A 123 5.27 12.04 -3.38
C TRP A 123 4.44 12.76 -2.33
N TYR A 124 3.14 12.89 -2.59
CA TYR A 124 2.15 13.45 -1.67
C TYR A 124 1.46 12.32 -0.89
N ASP A 125 1.56 12.33 0.43
CA ASP A 125 0.93 11.34 1.31
C ASP A 125 -0.53 11.70 1.57
N ASN A 126 -1.47 10.98 0.97
CA ASN A 126 -2.91 11.10 1.19
C ASN A 126 -3.52 9.85 1.85
N ARG A 127 -2.69 9.00 2.43
CA ARG A 127 -3.12 7.72 3.00
C ARG A 127 -4.24 7.83 4.04
N SER A 128 -4.27 8.90 4.80
CA SER A 128 -5.32 9.14 5.80
C SER A 128 -6.72 9.31 5.18
N THR A 129 -6.80 9.66 3.90
CA THR A 129 -8.05 9.93 3.19
C THR A 129 -8.47 8.76 2.30
N ASP A 130 -7.53 8.22 1.51
CA ASP A 130 -7.84 7.24 0.47
C ASP A 130 -6.82 6.09 0.35
N TYR A 131 -5.95 5.92 1.34
CA TYR A 131 -4.88 4.91 1.38
C TYR A 131 -3.83 5.06 0.28
N CYS A 132 -3.77 6.21 -0.41
CA CYS A 132 -2.89 6.43 -1.53
C CYS A 132 -1.77 7.43 -1.24
N VAL A 133 -0.64 7.19 -1.91
CA VAL A 133 0.47 8.15 -2.03
C VAL A 133 0.57 8.51 -3.51
N TYR A 134 0.52 9.79 -3.82
CA TYR A 134 0.44 10.31 -5.18
C TYR A 134 1.76 10.88 -5.65
N PHE A 135 2.14 10.58 -6.87
CA PHE A 135 3.32 11.16 -7.49
C PHE A 135 3.01 12.57 -8.04
N MET A 136 3.69 13.58 -7.50
CA MET A 136 3.49 14.99 -7.87
C MET A 136 4.23 15.41 -9.14
N GLY A 137 5.29 14.69 -9.50
CA GLY A 137 6.16 15.00 -10.65
C GLY A 137 5.64 14.53 -12.01
N GLY A 138 4.32 14.33 -12.17
CA GLY A 138 3.72 13.85 -13.41
C GLY A 138 4.07 14.68 -14.63
N ASP A 139 4.58 14.04 -15.68
CA ASP A 139 4.88 14.70 -16.95
C ASP A 139 3.61 14.94 -17.76
N ARG A 140 3.18 16.18 -17.84
CA ARG A 140 2.01 16.61 -18.64
C ARG A 140 2.39 16.93 -20.10
N SER A 141 3.67 16.78 -20.48
CA SER A 141 4.17 17.17 -21.81
C SER A 141 3.75 16.24 -22.95
N GLY A 142 3.14 15.10 -22.63
CA GLY A 142 2.74 14.09 -23.62
C GLY A 142 3.88 13.27 -24.20
N LYS A 143 5.12 13.49 -23.81
CA LYS A 143 6.27 12.70 -24.26
C LYS A 143 6.36 11.40 -23.48
N ALA A 144 6.67 10.32 -24.18
CA ALA A 144 6.94 9.04 -23.53
C ALA A 144 8.23 9.16 -22.71
N LYS A 145 8.16 8.74 -21.43
CA LYS A 145 9.28 8.73 -20.50
C LYS A 145 9.32 7.42 -19.75
N SER A 146 10.49 6.98 -19.38
CA SER A 146 10.67 5.82 -18.50
C SER A 146 11.44 6.29 -17.28
N ASP A 147 10.90 6.06 -16.10
CA ASP A 147 11.49 6.48 -14.84
C ASP A 147 11.48 5.36 -13.81
N THR A 148 12.42 5.45 -12.89
CA THR A 148 12.49 4.67 -11.67
C THR A 148 12.34 5.61 -10.49
N LEU A 149 11.29 5.44 -9.71
CA LEU A 149 10.89 6.35 -8.66
C LEU A 149 10.94 5.62 -7.31
N TYR A 150 11.67 6.17 -6.35
CA TYR A 150 11.73 5.62 -5.00
C TYR A 150 10.59 6.19 -4.16
N LEU A 151 9.71 5.33 -3.65
CA LEU A 151 8.54 5.77 -2.88
C LEU A 151 8.93 6.13 -1.45
N ILE A 152 9.54 5.20 -0.72
CA ILE A 152 9.86 5.33 0.71
C ILE A 152 11.31 5.77 0.88
N SER A 153 11.52 6.97 1.44
CA SER A 153 12.86 7.46 1.80
C SER A 153 13.32 6.88 3.12
N ASN A 154 12.48 6.94 4.17
CA ASN A 154 12.83 6.53 5.52
C ASN A 154 11.64 5.94 6.26
N PHE A 155 11.93 5.36 7.44
CA PHE A 155 10.95 4.92 8.42
C PHE A 155 11.23 5.63 9.74
N ASP A 156 10.23 6.32 10.30
CA ASP A 156 10.38 7.08 11.54
C ASP A 156 10.11 6.18 12.75
N GLU A 157 11.16 5.51 13.20
CA GLU A 157 11.11 4.61 14.37
C GLU A 157 10.57 5.29 15.63
N SER A 158 10.75 6.61 15.78
CA SER A 158 10.32 7.33 16.98
C SER A 158 8.80 7.47 17.07
N LYS A 159 8.11 7.33 15.95
CA LYS A 159 6.65 7.36 15.85
C LYS A 159 6.01 5.98 15.74
N PHE A 160 6.82 4.93 15.80
CA PHE A 160 6.34 3.55 15.66
C PHE A 160 6.31 2.86 17.02
N ASP A 161 5.17 2.91 17.68
CA ASP A 161 4.94 2.28 18.96
C ASP A 161 4.23 0.92 18.77
N VAL A 162 4.88 -0.12 19.27
CA VAL A 162 4.40 -1.50 19.27
C VAL A 162 4.38 -2.10 20.68
N SER A 163 4.46 -1.27 21.72
CA SER A 163 4.52 -1.72 23.14
C SER A 163 3.27 -2.51 23.54
N ASP A 164 2.12 -2.16 23.01
CA ASP A 164 0.83 -2.79 23.31
C ASP A 164 0.45 -3.91 22.31
N VAL A 165 1.40 -4.33 21.46
CA VAL A 165 1.12 -5.33 20.44
C VAL A 165 1.40 -6.72 20.99
N GLU A 166 0.44 -7.62 20.82
CA GLU A 166 0.54 -9.02 21.26
C GLU A 166 1.67 -9.75 20.53
N ALA A 167 2.39 -10.59 21.27
CA ALA A 167 3.49 -11.37 20.72
C ALA A 167 3.01 -12.29 19.59
N GLY A 168 3.77 -12.33 18.49
CA GLY A 168 3.42 -13.09 17.29
C GLY A 168 2.53 -12.34 16.29
N THR A 169 2.17 -11.09 16.58
CA THR A 169 1.48 -10.22 15.60
C THR A 169 2.39 -9.96 14.40
N THR A 170 1.82 -10.06 13.22
CA THR A 170 2.42 -9.65 11.94
C THR A 170 1.62 -8.54 11.29
N VAL A 171 2.20 -7.90 10.28
CA VAL A 171 1.48 -6.89 9.49
C VAL A 171 1.39 -7.38 8.05
N LYS A 172 0.17 -7.44 7.53
CA LYS A 172 -0.07 -7.67 6.11
C LYS A 172 -0.14 -6.32 5.39
N ALA A 173 0.62 -6.18 4.32
CA ALA A 173 0.69 -4.97 3.53
C ALA A 173 0.21 -5.19 2.10
N LEU A 174 -0.75 -4.40 1.65
CA LEU A 174 -1.09 -4.25 0.24
C LEU A 174 -0.26 -3.10 -0.34
N ILE A 175 0.43 -3.33 -1.43
CA ILE A 175 1.17 -2.32 -2.20
C ILE A 175 0.79 -2.48 -3.66
N GLU A 176 0.03 -1.53 -4.19
CA GLU A 176 -0.49 -1.57 -5.55
C GLU A 176 -0.21 -0.25 -6.27
N VAL A 177 0.37 -0.34 -7.46
CA VAL A 177 0.63 0.83 -8.32
C VAL A 177 -0.52 0.99 -9.30
N ASP A 178 -1.06 2.19 -9.37
CA ASP A 178 -2.12 2.56 -10.29
C ASP A 178 -1.70 3.80 -11.10
N ALA A 179 -1.74 3.67 -12.41
CA ALA A 179 -1.34 4.72 -13.35
C ALA A 179 -2.42 4.95 -14.40
N VAL A 180 -2.78 6.20 -14.61
CA VAL A 180 -3.81 6.59 -15.57
C VAL A 180 -3.33 7.76 -16.42
N GLN A 181 -3.90 7.94 -17.61
CA GLN A 181 -3.67 9.15 -18.40
C GLN A 181 -4.09 10.40 -17.64
N THR A 182 -3.31 11.48 -17.76
CA THR A 182 -3.55 12.73 -17.01
C THR A 182 -4.95 13.31 -17.20
N ASN A 183 -5.58 13.12 -18.35
CA ASN A 183 -6.95 13.58 -18.63
C ASN A 183 -8.03 12.58 -18.19
N ARG A 184 -7.67 11.45 -17.60
CA ARG A 184 -8.62 10.38 -17.23
C ARG A 184 -8.70 10.12 -15.73
N TYR A 185 -7.82 10.71 -14.90
CA TYR A 185 -7.86 10.49 -13.47
C TYR A 185 -9.21 10.89 -12.82
N PRO A 186 -9.92 11.96 -13.28
CA PRO A 186 -11.16 12.32 -12.63
C PRO A 186 -12.21 11.21 -12.75
N GLN A 187 -12.30 10.56 -13.93
CA GLN A 187 -13.27 9.49 -14.17
C GLN A 187 -12.84 8.15 -13.55
N LEU A 188 -11.53 7.83 -13.61
CA LEU A 188 -11.02 6.51 -13.20
C LEU A 188 -10.76 6.44 -11.69
N TRP A 189 -10.32 7.53 -11.08
CA TRP A 189 -10.06 7.60 -9.64
C TRP A 189 -11.20 8.25 -8.84
N ASN A 190 -12.20 8.79 -9.54
CA ASN A 190 -13.35 9.50 -8.94
C ASN A 190 -12.93 10.66 -8.02
N ILE A 191 -11.94 11.45 -8.47
CA ILE A 191 -11.46 12.65 -7.77
C ILE A 191 -11.52 13.84 -8.73
N GLU A 192 -12.02 14.97 -8.26
CA GLU A 192 -12.14 16.17 -9.11
C GLU A 192 -10.79 16.85 -9.35
N LYS A 193 -9.94 16.85 -8.33
CA LYS A 193 -8.59 17.43 -8.33
C LYS A 193 -7.60 16.47 -7.70
N LEU A 194 -6.34 16.61 -8.10
CA LEU A 194 -5.26 15.90 -7.41
C LEU A 194 -5.06 16.47 -6.00
N PRO A 195 -4.77 15.65 -4.98
CA PRO A 195 -4.81 16.05 -3.56
C PRO A 195 -3.88 17.21 -3.17
N TRP A 196 -2.92 17.55 -4.01
CA TRP A 196 -1.96 18.67 -3.78
C TRP A 196 -2.27 19.92 -4.63
N GLU A 197 -3.32 19.93 -5.42
CA GLU A 197 -3.83 21.08 -6.20
C GLU A 197 -4.94 21.79 -5.41
#